data_d64d5028d532b319d113c53f9026d9f7
#
_entry.id   d64d5028d532b319d113c53f9026d9f7
#
_cell.length_a   1.000
_cell.length_b   1.000
_cell.length_c   1.000
_cell.angle_alpha   90.00
_cell.angle_beta   90.00
_cell.angle_gamma   90.00
#
_symmetry.space_group_name_H-M   'P 1'
#
loop_
_entity.id
_entity.type
_entity.pdbx_description
1 polymer ?
#
loop_
_entity_poly.entity_id
_entity_poly.type
_entity_poly.pdbx_seq_one_letter_code
_entity_poly.pdbx_strand_id
1 'polypeptide(L)'
;MDVTKLPFDTAELLKGLRPWIECESPTHDSAAVDRMMDLAAYDLAGLATIERIPGRMGFGGCLRARLPHPDFGKPGILIAGHMDTVHPIGTLDVLPFKQEGDICYGPGIQDMKGGNFVSVEAIKKLILTGHQTPLPITILFTPDEEVGTPSTRELIEAEAKRNKYVLVPEPCREDGGAVIGRYAIARYNLRTFGKPSHAGAHLKDGRSAIATMANKIGEVEAMTSDDCTFSVGIINGGHWVNCVSSECSAQALSMAKRQEDLDKGVQDMLNLASTENGVEFQVTRGVTRPVWEPNQVGTMEMFDLAKDIAKDLKFDLTGASQGGGSDGNFTGFLGIPTLDGLGVKGAGLHTLNEHIEIKSLVERARLISGLLMRLT
;
A
#
# COMPACT_ATOMS: atom_id res chain seq x y z
N MET A 1 -19.83 -4.39 24.11
CA MET A 1 -18.51 -4.41 24.80
C MET A 1 -17.98 -2.97 24.92
N ASP A 2 -17.38 -2.65 26.03
CA ASP A 2 -16.71 -1.36 26.24
C ASP A 2 -15.24 -1.47 25.83
N VAL A 3 -14.92 -0.98 24.63
CA VAL A 3 -13.56 -1.06 24.03
C VAL A 3 -12.52 -0.27 24.83
N THR A 4 -12.94 0.70 25.65
CA THR A 4 -12.03 1.50 26.48
C THR A 4 -11.38 0.67 27.59
N LYS A 5 -12.03 -0.43 27.97
CA LYS A 5 -11.58 -1.34 29.03
C LYS A 5 -10.69 -2.48 28.53
N LEU A 6 -10.47 -2.60 27.22
CA LEU A 6 -9.53 -3.59 26.72
C LEU A 6 -8.13 -3.29 27.22
N PRO A 7 -7.45 -4.25 27.87
CA PRO A 7 -6.20 -4.02 28.57
C PRO A 7 -5.01 -3.99 27.60
N PHE A 8 -4.94 -2.95 26.74
CA PHE A 8 -3.75 -2.68 25.94
C PHE A 8 -2.77 -1.82 26.74
N ASP A 9 -1.52 -2.23 26.70
CA ASP A 9 -0.39 -1.50 27.29
C ASP A 9 0.57 -1.06 26.16
N THR A 10 0.96 0.20 26.20
CA THR A 10 1.81 0.80 25.15
C THR A 10 3.20 0.18 25.11
N ALA A 11 3.79 -0.13 26.27
CA ALA A 11 5.13 -0.70 26.34
C ALA A 11 5.14 -2.15 25.85
N GLU A 12 4.09 -2.93 26.16
CA GLU A 12 3.89 -4.27 25.63
C GLU A 12 3.73 -4.25 24.10
N LEU A 13 2.93 -3.32 23.56
CA LEU A 13 2.76 -3.19 22.11
C LEU A 13 4.06 -2.79 21.42
N LEU A 14 4.82 -1.83 21.95
CA LEU A 14 6.13 -1.47 21.40
C LEU A 14 7.12 -2.64 21.43
N LYS A 15 7.14 -3.38 22.53
CA LYS A 15 8.00 -4.56 22.66
C LYS A 15 7.64 -5.64 21.64
N GLY A 16 6.35 -5.86 21.40
CA GLY A 16 5.88 -6.84 20.42
C GLY A 16 6.08 -6.40 18.96
N LEU A 17 6.00 -5.09 18.70
CA LEU A 17 6.19 -4.53 17.36
C LEU A 17 7.68 -4.57 16.92
N ARG A 18 8.63 -4.43 17.86
CA ARG A 18 10.06 -4.38 17.55
C ARG A 18 10.54 -5.51 16.63
N PRO A 19 10.26 -6.80 16.86
CA PRO A 19 10.71 -7.88 15.97
C PRO A 19 10.16 -7.74 14.53
N TRP A 20 8.96 -7.17 14.36
CA TRP A 20 8.36 -6.95 13.04
C TRP A 20 9.11 -5.87 12.26
N ILE A 21 9.56 -4.82 12.95
CA ILE A 21 10.33 -3.74 12.33
C ILE A 21 11.77 -4.20 12.05
N GLU A 22 12.37 -4.93 12.98
CA GLU A 22 13.74 -5.47 12.82
C GLU A 22 13.83 -6.59 11.76
N CYS A 23 12.69 -7.16 11.32
CA CYS A 23 12.61 -8.05 10.18
C CYS A 23 12.43 -7.23 8.90
N GLU A 24 13.52 -6.77 8.30
CA GLU A 24 13.48 -6.02 7.04
C GLU A 24 12.87 -6.86 5.91
N SER A 25 11.98 -6.27 5.12
CA SER A 25 11.20 -6.96 4.08
C SER A 25 11.00 -6.12 2.82
N PRO A 26 12.08 -5.71 2.14
CA PRO A 26 11.94 -4.97 0.89
C PRO A 26 11.22 -5.81 -0.18
N THR A 27 10.31 -5.17 -0.93
CA THR A 27 9.42 -5.81 -1.90
C THR A 27 10.14 -6.75 -2.88
N HIS A 28 11.31 -6.36 -3.36
CA HIS A 28 12.08 -7.11 -4.36
C HIS A 28 12.99 -8.20 -3.77
N ASP A 29 13.01 -8.39 -2.45
CA ASP A 29 13.67 -9.52 -1.78
C ASP A 29 12.61 -10.50 -1.28
N SER A 30 12.24 -11.44 -2.14
CA SER A 30 11.18 -12.42 -1.83
C SER A 30 11.48 -13.24 -0.56
N ALA A 31 12.75 -13.57 -0.31
CA ALA A 31 13.14 -14.31 0.88
C ALA A 31 13.02 -13.47 2.16
N ALA A 32 13.30 -12.17 2.08
CA ALA A 32 13.11 -11.25 3.20
C ALA A 32 11.63 -11.08 3.54
N VAL A 33 10.79 -10.90 2.52
CA VAL A 33 9.33 -10.83 2.71
C VAL A 33 8.78 -12.15 3.27
N ASP A 34 9.26 -13.30 2.79
CA ASP A 34 8.85 -14.60 3.32
C ASP A 34 9.22 -14.78 4.80
N ARG A 35 10.38 -14.28 5.24
CA ARG A 35 10.74 -14.25 6.68
C ARG A 35 9.76 -13.40 7.51
N MET A 36 9.34 -12.25 6.96
CA MET A 36 8.34 -11.40 7.62
C MET A 36 6.97 -12.10 7.72
N MET A 37 6.56 -12.81 6.65
CA MET A 37 5.34 -13.61 6.67
C MET A 37 5.41 -14.75 7.69
N ASP A 38 6.58 -15.39 7.85
CA ASP A 38 6.79 -16.45 8.85
C ASP A 38 6.71 -15.91 10.27
N LEU A 39 7.22 -14.70 10.52
CA LEU A 39 7.10 -14.03 11.81
C LEU A 39 5.63 -13.70 12.13
N ALA A 40 4.87 -13.18 11.19
CA ALA A 40 3.45 -12.92 11.34
C ALA A 40 2.65 -14.23 11.56
N ALA A 41 3.01 -15.29 10.84
CA ALA A 41 2.42 -16.62 11.02
C ALA A 41 2.69 -17.17 12.43
N TYR A 42 3.90 -16.98 12.95
CA TYR A 42 4.26 -17.38 14.31
C TYR A 42 3.40 -16.66 15.35
N ASP A 43 3.17 -15.36 15.17
CA ASP A 43 2.33 -14.57 16.09
C ASP A 43 0.85 -14.95 16.07
N LEU A 44 0.39 -15.56 14.99
CA LEU A 44 -0.98 -16.08 14.82
C LEU A 44 -1.10 -17.58 15.12
N ALA A 45 0.03 -18.25 15.40
CA ALA A 45 0.04 -19.69 15.67
C ALA A 45 -0.83 -20.04 16.89
N GLY A 46 -1.65 -21.07 16.73
CA GLY A 46 -2.60 -21.51 17.77
C GLY A 46 -3.89 -20.66 17.89
N LEU A 47 -3.94 -19.51 17.20
CA LEU A 47 -5.14 -18.65 17.18
C LEU A 47 -5.93 -18.81 15.87
N ALA A 48 -5.27 -19.13 14.78
CA ALA A 48 -5.89 -19.21 13.46
C ALA A 48 -5.38 -20.42 12.68
N THR A 49 -6.16 -20.84 11.68
CA THR A 49 -5.67 -21.73 10.62
C THR A 49 -4.82 -20.92 9.66
N ILE A 50 -3.55 -21.27 9.57
CA ILE A 50 -2.55 -20.56 8.76
C ILE A 50 -2.37 -21.26 7.41
N GLU A 51 -2.41 -20.47 6.36
CA GLU A 51 -2.08 -20.89 4.99
C GLU A 51 -0.99 -19.98 4.41
N ARG A 52 0.14 -20.59 4.02
CA ARG A 52 1.18 -19.91 3.26
C ARG A 52 0.92 -20.12 1.78
N ILE A 53 0.64 -19.04 1.05
CA ILE A 53 0.38 -19.07 -0.38
C ILE A 53 1.71 -18.72 -1.08
N PRO A 54 2.22 -19.61 -1.96
CA PRO A 54 3.52 -19.40 -2.62
C PRO A 54 3.58 -18.09 -3.41
N GLY A 55 4.74 -17.43 -3.38
CA GLY A 55 5.02 -16.23 -4.16
C GLY A 55 4.94 -16.46 -5.67
N ARG A 56 4.65 -15.40 -6.41
CA ARG A 56 4.51 -15.39 -7.87
C ARG A 56 5.31 -14.23 -8.45
N MET A 57 5.69 -14.31 -9.71
CA MET A 57 6.36 -13.22 -10.45
C MET A 57 7.67 -12.72 -9.78
N GLY A 58 8.33 -13.54 -8.96
CA GLY A 58 9.55 -13.17 -8.25
C GLY A 58 9.34 -12.48 -6.91
N PHE A 59 8.10 -12.25 -6.49
CA PHE A 59 7.77 -11.69 -5.17
C PHE A 59 7.64 -12.79 -4.11
N GLY A 60 7.65 -12.39 -2.84
CA GLY A 60 7.40 -13.28 -1.71
C GLY A 60 6.00 -13.88 -1.70
N GLY A 61 5.75 -14.85 -0.82
CA GLY A 61 4.44 -15.46 -0.65
C GLY A 61 3.49 -14.62 0.20
N CYS A 62 2.21 -15.02 0.23
CA CYS A 62 1.21 -14.40 1.09
C CYS A 62 0.99 -15.24 2.35
N LEU A 63 0.46 -14.58 3.37
CA LEU A 63 -0.08 -15.21 4.57
C LEU A 63 -1.60 -15.03 4.61
N ARG A 64 -2.34 -16.13 4.65
CA ARG A 64 -3.76 -16.13 4.95
C ARG A 64 -4.04 -16.84 6.26
N ALA A 65 -4.71 -16.15 7.19
CA ALA A 65 -5.07 -16.70 8.48
C ALA A 65 -6.58 -16.58 8.68
N ARG A 66 -7.24 -17.70 9.03
CA ARG A 66 -8.66 -17.75 9.32
C ARG A 66 -8.88 -18.14 10.77
N LEU A 67 -9.57 -17.27 11.50
CA LEU A 67 -9.86 -17.50 12.90
C LEU A 67 -10.99 -18.54 13.06
N PRO A 68 -10.93 -19.41 14.08
CA PRO A 68 -12.05 -20.28 14.43
C PRO A 68 -13.30 -19.48 14.75
N HIS A 69 -14.42 -19.84 14.13
CA HIS A 69 -15.71 -19.18 14.35
C HIS A 69 -16.86 -20.15 14.09
N PRO A 70 -18.01 -20.08 14.85
CA PRO A 70 -19.18 -20.92 14.59
C PRO A 70 -19.73 -20.79 13.17
N ASP A 71 -19.66 -19.57 12.61
CA ASP A 71 -20.07 -19.26 11.24
C ASP A 71 -18.92 -19.35 10.22
N PHE A 72 -17.91 -20.19 10.50
CA PHE A 72 -16.82 -20.41 9.55
C PHE A 72 -17.34 -20.74 8.14
N GLY A 73 -16.81 -20.04 7.14
CA GLY A 73 -17.24 -20.18 5.75
C GLY A 73 -18.38 -19.25 5.32
N LYS A 74 -19.03 -18.54 6.24
CA LYS A 74 -19.94 -17.44 5.91
C LYS A 74 -19.14 -16.14 5.63
N PRO A 75 -19.73 -15.17 4.90
CA PRO A 75 -19.12 -13.88 4.71
C PRO A 75 -18.82 -13.18 6.04
N GLY A 76 -17.57 -12.74 6.21
CA GLY A 76 -17.08 -12.15 7.45
C GLY A 76 -16.36 -10.83 7.25
N ILE A 77 -15.30 -10.61 7.99
CA ILE A 77 -14.43 -9.44 7.94
C ILE A 77 -13.07 -9.88 7.40
N LEU A 78 -12.63 -9.24 6.34
CA LEU A 78 -11.26 -9.36 5.84
C LEU A 78 -10.41 -8.21 6.42
N ILE A 79 -9.29 -8.54 7.06
CA ILE A 79 -8.21 -7.60 7.32
C ILE A 79 -7.18 -7.81 6.22
N ALA A 80 -6.99 -6.81 5.38
CA ALA A 80 -6.05 -6.86 4.26
C ALA A 80 -4.92 -5.87 4.48
N GLY A 81 -3.68 -6.34 4.39
CA GLY A 81 -2.50 -5.49 4.51
C GLY A 81 -1.28 -6.10 3.82
N HIS A 82 -0.22 -5.30 3.66
CA HIS A 82 1.03 -5.77 3.06
C HIS A 82 2.15 -5.85 4.10
N MET A 83 3.14 -6.70 3.81
CA MET A 83 4.30 -6.93 4.67
C MET A 83 5.62 -6.52 4.00
N ASP A 84 5.57 -6.16 2.73
CA ASP A 84 6.70 -5.58 2.03
C ASP A 84 6.87 -4.10 2.40
N THR A 85 8.06 -3.57 2.15
CA THR A 85 8.42 -2.17 2.38
C THR A 85 9.30 -1.65 1.25
N VAL A 86 9.34 -0.33 1.07
CA VAL A 86 10.25 0.34 0.12
C VAL A 86 11.71 0.33 0.60
N HIS A 87 11.94 0.10 1.88
CA HIS A 87 13.27 0.20 2.50
C HIS A 87 14.15 -0.99 2.15
N PRO A 88 15.37 -0.79 1.60
CA PRO A 88 16.29 -1.88 1.30
C PRO A 88 16.86 -2.54 2.57
N ILE A 89 17.39 -3.75 2.42
CA ILE A 89 18.14 -4.42 3.50
C ILE A 89 19.30 -3.54 3.98
N GLY A 90 19.47 -3.45 5.29
CA GLY A 90 20.48 -2.61 5.95
C GLY A 90 19.96 -1.20 6.31
N THR A 91 18.69 -0.90 6.03
CA THR A 91 18.10 0.38 6.46
C THR A 91 18.12 0.54 7.98
N LEU A 92 18.02 -0.56 8.74
CA LEU A 92 18.12 -0.53 10.21
C LEU A 92 19.44 0.07 10.74
N ASP A 93 20.52 0.07 9.95
CA ASP A 93 21.79 0.69 10.35
C ASP A 93 21.69 2.24 10.43
N VAL A 94 20.77 2.83 9.66
CA VAL A 94 20.57 4.29 9.58
C VAL A 94 19.22 4.74 10.12
N LEU A 95 18.23 3.87 10.13
CA LEU A 95 16.90 4.08 10.71
C LEU A 95 16.57 2.92 11.68
N PRO A 96 17.24 2.81 12.83
CA PRO A 96 17.00 1.73 13.79
C PRO A 96 15.62 1.86 14.46
N PHE A 97 15.09 0.75 14.96
CA PHE A 97 13.94 0.79 15.86
C PHE A 97 14.34 1.56 17.15
N LYS A 98 13.91 2.81 17.23
CA LYS A 98 14.33 3.74 18.28
C LYS A 98 13.17 4.57 18.80
N GLN A 99 12.97 4.52 20.11
CA GLN A 99 12.02 5.41 20.78
C GLN A 99 12.69 6.72 21.21
N GLU A 100 12.06 7.85 20.90
CA GLU A 100 12.42 9.19 21.37
C GLU A 100 11.16 9.91 21.88
N GLY A 101 11.00 9.96 23.19
CA GLY A 101 9.78 10.50 23.81
C GLY A 101 8.55 9.71 23.40
N ASP A 102 7.60 10.40 22.79
CA ASP A 102 6.31 9.84 22.31
C ASP A 102 6.36 9.33 20.86
N ILE A 103 7.54 9.31 20.26
CA ILE A 103 7.77 8.89 18.86
C ILE A 103 8.61 7.63 18.84
N CYS A 104 8.30 6.72 17.91
CA CYS A 104 9.12 5.54 17.63
C CYS A 104 9.44 5.49 16.14
N TYR A 105 10.72 5.39 15.81
CA TYR A 105 11.27 5.30 14.45
C TYR A 105 11.50 3.85 14.03
N GLY A 106 11.49 3.60 12.73
CA GLY A 106 11.87 2.32 12.15
C GLY A 106 11.36 2.14 10.71
N PRO A 107 12.03 1.32 9.88
CA PRO A 107 11.61 1.10 8.49
C PRO A 107 10.30 0.31 8.42
N GLY A 108 9.32 0.83 7.69
CA GLY A 108 8.00 0.21 7.56
C GLY A 108 7.16 0.23 8.85
N ILE A 109 7.57 1.02 9.85
CA ILE A 109 6.86 1.08 11.14
C ILE A 109 5.47 1.72 10.97
N GLN A 110 5.35 2.70 10.06
CA GLN A 110 4.08 3.32 9.73
C GLN A 110 3.44 2.61 8.54
N ASP A 111 4.22 2.30 7.51
CA ASP A 111 3.76 1.72 6.25
C ASP A 111 4.29 0.28 6.05
N MET A 112 3.48 -0.76 6.35
CA MET A 112 2.28 -0.65 7.19
C MET A 112 2.32 -1.68 8.34
N LYS A 113 3.57 -2.09 8.76
CA LYS A 113 3.77 -3.13 9.79
C LYS A 113 3.11 -2.76 11.12
N GLY A 114 3.13 -1.48 11.51
CA GLY A 114 2.47 -1.02 12.73
C GLY A 114 0.96 -1.24 12.71
N GLY A 115 0.31 -0.94 11.58
CA GLY A 115 -1.12 -1.18 11.40
C GLY A 115 -1.49 -2.66 11.40
N ASN A 116 -0.70 -3.48 10.69
CA ASN A 116 -0.87 -4.93 10.67
C ASN A 116 -0.69 -5.53 12.07
N PHE A 117 0.35 -5.11 12.78
CA PHE A 117 0.64 -5.57 14.13
C PHE A 117 -0.50 -5.24 15.11
N VAL A 118 -1.00 -4.00 15.14
CA VAL A 118 -2.11 -3.65 16.04
C VAL A 118 -3.41 -4.37 15.70
N SER A 119 -3.61 -4.76 14.44
CA SER A 119 -4.74 -5.57 14.02
C SER A 119 -4.66 -6.99 14.57
N VAL A 120 -3.47 -7.60 14.54
CA VAL A 120 -3.20 -8.90 15.15
C VAL A 120 -3.37 -8.84 16.68
N GLU A 121 -2.83 -7.81 17.33
CA GLU A 121 -2.96 -7.61 18.76
C GLU A 121 -4.41 -7.34 19.20
N ALA A 122 -5.21 -6.64 18.38
CA ALA A 122 -6.64 -6.46 18.61
C ALA A 122 -7.35 -7.82 18.68
N ILE A 123 -7.09 -8.71 17.73
CA ILE A 123 -7.64 -10.07 17.70
C ILE A 123 -7.17 -10.88 18.92
N LYS A 124 -5.87 -10.90 19.19
CA LYS A 124 -5.30 -11.60 20.37
C LYS A 124 -5.98 -11.15 21.66
N LYS A 125 -6.15 -9.84 21.82
CA LYS A 125 -6.74 -9.28 23.03
C LYS A 125 -8.22 -9.66 23.18
N LEU A 126 -9.00 -9.66 22.09
CA LEU A 126 -10.38 -10.12 22.11
C LEU A 126 -10.47 -11.58 22.53
N ILE A 127 -9.64 -12.46 21.98
CA ILE A 127 -9.61 -13.88 22.33
C ILE A 127 -9.22 -14.07 23.81
N LEU A 128 -8.15 -13.43 24.27
CA LEU A 128 -7.65 -13.53 25.62
C LEU A 128 -8.66 -13.03 26.67
N THR A 129 -9.50 -12.07 26.30
CA THR A 129 -10.56 -11.54 27.17
C THR A 129 -11.90 -12.27 27.01
N GLY A 130 -11.92 -13.37 26.28
CA GLY A 130 -13.10 -14.25 26.11
C GLY A 130 -14.19 -13.67 25.24
N HIS A 131 -13.86 -12.72 24.37
CA HIS A 131 -14.83 -12.14 23.44
C HIS A 131 -14.82 -12.89 22.09
N GLN A 132 -16.01 -13.20 21.61
CA GLN A 132 -16.22 -13.74 20.27
C GLN A 132 -16.83 -12.64 19.39
N THR A 133 -16.27 -12.48 18.19
CA THR A 133 -16.78 -11.52 17.20
C THR A 133 -18.11 -12.00 16.59
N PRO A 134 -19.01 -11.09 16.18
CA PRO A 134 -20.24 -11.48 15.49
C PRO A 134 -20.01 -12.16 14.14
N LEU A 135 -18.94 -11.83 13.47
CA LEU A 135 -18.57 -12.34 12.15
C LEU A 135 -17.23 -13.07 12.17
N PRO A 136 -17.03 -14.07 11.29
CA PRO A 136 -15.73 -14.70 11.12
C PRO A 136 -14.70 -13.70 10.59
N ILE A 137 -13.44 -13.89 10.98
CA ILE A 137 -12.33 -13.01 10.57
C ILE A 137 -11.36 -13.79 9.70
N THR A 138 -10.95 -13.19 8.60
CA THR A 138 -9.83 -13.60 7.76
C THR A 138 -8.79 -12.48 7.74
N ILE A 139 -7.51 -12.82 7.89
CA ILE A 139 -6.38 -11.93 7.63
C ILE A 139 -5.74 -12.37 6.32
N LEU A 140 -5.41 -11.42 5.46
CA LEU A 140 -4.61 -11.64 4.26
C LEU A 140 -3.47 -10.61 4.25
N PHE A 141 -2.22 -11.10 4.36
CA PHE A 141 -1.03 -10.27 4.18
C PHE A 141 -0.37 -10.57 2.84
N THR A 142 -0.01 -9.53 2.10
CA THR A 142 0.50 -9.55 0.73
C THR A 142 1.95 -9.05 0.66
N PRO A 143 2.73 -9.46 -0.37
CA PRO A 143 4.16 -9.19 -0.46
C PRO A 143 4.55 -8.07 -1.44
N ASP A 144 3.61 -7.41 -2.12
CA ASP A 144 3.90 -6.63 -3.33
C ASP A 144 3.07 -5.35 -3.51
N GLU A 145 2.56 -4.79 -2.40
CA GLU A 145 1.74 -3.57 -2.41
C GLU A 145 2.52 -2.37 -2.93
N GLU A 146 3.74 -2.17 -2.47
CA GLU A 146 4.61 -1.03 -2.74
C GLU A 146 4.93 -0.83 -4.24
N VAL A 147 4.81 -1.90 -5.01
CA VAL A 147 4.99 -1.85 -6.48
C VAL A 147 3.67 -1.94 -7.24
N GLY A 148 2.53 -1.87 -6.55
CA GLY A 148 1.20 -1.81 -7.13
C GLY A 148 0.47 -3.14 -7.22
N THR A 149 0.87 -4.15 -6.43
CA THR A 149 0.15 -5.43 -6.26
C THR A 149 0.08 -6.27 -7.55
N PRO A 150 1.18 -6.41 -8.32
CA PRO A 150 1.13 -7.08 -9.62
C PRO A 150 0.87 -8.58 -9.52
N SER A 151 1.26 -9.25 -8.43
CA SER A 151 1.17 -10.70 -8.30
C SER A 151 -0.03 -11.17 -7.48
N THR A 152 -0.62 -10.29 -6.64
CA THR A 152 -1.61 -10.69 -5.63
C THR A 152 -2.98 -10.02 -5.77
N ARG A 153 -3.16 -9.07 -6.70
CA ARG A 153 -4.45 -8.41 -6.96
C ARG A 153 -5.63 -9.38 -7.06
N GLU A 154 -5.52 -10.42 -7.87
CA GLU A 154 -6.59 -11.41 -8.07
C GLU A 154 -6.94 -12.14 -6.77
N LEU A 155 -5.92 -12.42 -5.94
CA LEU A 155 -6.11 -13.05 -4.64
C LEU A 155 -6.87 -12.14 -3.67
N ILE A 156 -6.50 -10.86 -3.61
CA ILE A 156 -7.17 -9.84 -2.79
C ILE A 156 -8.63 -9.70 -3.20
N GLU A 157 -8.88 -9.53 -4.50
CA GLU A 157 -10.24 -9.40 -5.04
C GLU A 157 -11.09 -10.66 -4.77
N ALA A 158 -10.49 -11.86 -4.90
CA ALA A 158 -11.16 -13.11 -4.64
C ALA A 158 -11.49 -13.30 -3.15
N GLU A 159 -10.57 -12.94 -2.25
CA GLU A 159 -10.80 -13.05 -0.81
C GLU A 159 -11.79 -11.97 -0.33
N ALA A 160 -11.70 -10.74 -0.87
CA ALA A 160 -12.65 -9.68 -0.54
C ALA A 160 -14.10 -10.06 -0.89
N LYS A 161 -14.34 -10.68 -2.06
CA LYS A 161 -15.68 -11.18 -2.47
C LYS A 161 -16.27 -12.25 -1.55
N ARG A 162 -15.45 -12.90 -0.71
CA ARG A 162 -15.89 -13.88 0.28
C ARG A 162 -16.29 -13.25 1.61
N ASN A 163 -15.99 -11.96 1.77
CA ASN A 163 -16.20 -11.24 3.01
C ASN A 163 -17.27 -10.16 2.85
N LYS A 164 -17.89 -9.77 3.96
CA LYS A 164 -18.91 -8.72 4.01
C LYS A 164 -18.27 -7.34 4.13
N TYR A 165 -17.13 -7.27 4.82
CA TYR A 165 -16.41 -6.04 5.13
C TYR A 165 -14.91 -6.23 4.92
N VAL A 166 -14.21 -5.16 4.53
CA VAL A 166 -12.76 -5.11 4.43
C VAL A 166 -12.21 -3.99 5.31
N LEU A 167 -11.27 -4.32 6.18
CA LEU A 167 -10.50 -3.38 6.99
C LEU A 167 -9.07 -3.36 6.47
N VAL A 168 -8.57 -2.17 6.15
CA VAL A 168 -7.21 -1.98 5.64
C VAL A 168 -6.43 -1.14 6.65
N PRO A 169 -5.49 -1.74 7.40
CA PRO A 169 -4.72 -1.04 8.43
C PRO A 169 -3.52 -0.25 7.86
N GLU A 170 -3.68 0.38 6.69
CA GLU A 170 -2.75 1.37 6.17
C GLU A 170 -2.59 2.55 7.14
N PRO A 171 -1.51 3.33 7.04
CA PRO A 171 -1.34 4.53 7.82
C PRO A 171 -2.59 5.40 7.82
N CYS A 172 -3.01 5.88 8.98
CA CYS A 172 -4.08 6.86 9.01
C CYS A 172 -3.61 8.19 8.40
N ARG A 173 -4.55 9.01 8.02
CA ARG A 173 -4.28 10.35 7.51
C ARG A 173 -3.53 11.19 8.55
N GLU A 174 -2.88 12.27 8.11
CA GLU A 174 -2.12 13.17 9.00
C GLU A 174 -2.94 13.70 10.18
N ASP A 175 -4.23 13.97 9.94
CA ASP A 175 -5.17 14.38 10.99
C ASP A 175 -5.66 13.24 11.90
N GLY A 176 -5.19 12.01 11.65
CA GLY A 176 -5.63 10.80 12.35
C GLY A 176 -6.91 10.19 11.77
N GLY A 177 -7.44 10.71 10.67
CA GLY A 177 -8.66 10.25 10.03
C GLY A 177 -8.50 8.94 9.25
N ALA A 178 -9.65 8.34 8.91
CA ALA A 178 -9.75 7.16 8.04
C ALA A 178 -9.82 7.57 6.56
N VAL A 179 -9.56 6.60 5.67
CA VAL A 179 -9.71 6.75 4.23
C VAL A 179 -10.97 6.02 3.78
N ILE A 180 -11.86 6.75 3.09
CA ILE A 180 -13.18 6.28 2.62
C ILE A 180 -13.29 6.29 1.09
N GLY A 181 -12.18 6.48 0.40
CA GLY A 181 -12.04 6.47 -1.05
C GLY A 181 -10.60 6.71 -1.44
N ARG A 182 -10.19 6.21 -2.61
CA ARG A 182 -8.83 6.39 -3.12
C ARG A 182 -8.84 6.73 -4.60
N TYR A 183 -7.92 7.61 -4.99
CA TYR A 183 -7.75 7.98 -6.39
C TYR A 183 -7.29 6.77 -7.21
N ALA A 184 -7.67 6.76 -8.47
CA ALA A 184 -7.16 5.80 -9.43
C ALA A 184 -5.70 6.12 -9.78
N ILE A 185 -4.89 5.09 -10.05
CA ILE A 185 -3.47 5.21 -10.38
C ILE A 185 -3.17 4.37 -11.62
N ALA A 186 -2.39 4.92 -12.56
CA ALA A 186 -1.77 4.15 -13.63
C ALA A 186 -0.27 4.43 -13.68
N ARG A 187 0.53 3.38 -13.87
CA ARG A 187 1.97 3.46 -14.08
C ARG A 187 2.27 3.22 -15.57
N TYR A 188 3.34 3.81 -16.06
CA TYR A 188 3.75 3.71 -17.48
C TYR A 188 5.24 3.44 -17.56
N ASN A 189 5.61 2.58 -18.53
CA ASN A 189 7.00 2.43 -18.94
C ASN A 189 7.17 3.15 -20.29
N LEU A 190 8.14 4.04 -20.33
CA LEU A 190 8.50 4.86 -21.49
C LEU A 190 9.86 4.41 -21.99
N ARG A 191 10.01 4.21 -23.30
CA ARG A 191 11.29 3.85 -23.91
C ARG A 191 11.50 4.61 -25.20
N THR A 192 12.74 5.06 -25.42
CA THR A 192 13.15 5.64 -26.71
C THR A 192 14.29 4.83 -27.31
N PHE A 193 14.22 4.62 -28.62
CA PHE A 193 15.22 3.91 -29.42
C PHE A 193 15.70 4.79 -30.52
N GLY A 194 16.98 5.16 -30.47
CA GLY A 194 17.66 6.02 -31.40
C GLY A 194 18.78 5.31 -32.17
N LYS A 195 19.71 6.08 -32.72
CA LYS A 195 20.86 5.56 -33.48
C LYS A 195 22.16 6.05 -32.84
N PRO A 196 23.06 5.14 -32.45
CA PRO A 196 24.34 5.54 -31.86
C PRO A 196 25.30 6.09 -32.94
N SER A 197 26.16 7.02 -32.52
CA SER A 197 27.27 7.51 -33.33
C SER A 197 28.33 8.16 -32.43
N HIS A 198 29.53 8.38 -32.95
CA HIS A 198 30.59 9.10 -32.21
C HIS A 198 30.20 10.59 -32.10
N ALA A 199 30.04 11.08 -30.87
CA ALA A 199 29.52 12.42 -30.61
C ALA A 199 30.38 13.58 -31.19
N GLY A 200 31.68 13.38 -31.30
CA GLY A 200 32.58 14.39 -31.90
C GLY A 200 32.74 14.26 -33.43
N ALA A 201 33.00 13.04 -33.91
CA ALA A 201 33.35 12.82 -35.32
C ALA A 201 32.14 12.67 -36.25
N HIS A 202 31.05 12.09 -35.73
CA HIS A 202 29.89 11.70 -36.53
C HIS A 202 28.55 12.07 -35.86
N LEU A 203 28.48 13.22 -35.19
CA LEU A 203 27.30 13.66 -34.46
C LEU A 203 26.02 13.66 -35.32
N LYS A 204 26.11 14.10 -36.56
CA LYS A 204 24.96 14.22 -37.48
C LYS A 204 24.38 12.89 -37.91
N ASP A 205 25.16 11.80 -37.80
CA ASP A 205 24.72 10.44 -38.18
C ASP A 205 23.92 9.77 -37.05
N GLY A 206 24.04 10.29 -35.84
CA GLY A 206 23.35 9.82 -34.65
C GLY A 206 21.93 10.35 -34.52
N ARG A 207 21.15 9.65 -33.70
CA ARG A 207 19.79 10.05 -33.26
C ARG A 207 19.69 9.78 -31.78
N SER A 208 19.62 10.86 -30.96
CA SER A 208 19.74 10.75 -29.52
C SER A 208 18.41 10.30 -28.87
N ALA A 209 18.43 9.10 -28.30
CA ALA A 209 17.32 8.60 -27.49
C ALA A 209 17.10 9.46 -26.25
N ILE A 210 18.18 9.93 -25.58
CA ILE A 210 18.07 10.78 -24.39
C ILE A 210 17.42 12.13 -24.72
N ALA A 211 17.82 12.78 -25.83
CA ALA A 211 17.24 14.07 -26.20
C ALA A 211 15.74 13.95 -26.52
N THR A 212 15.33 12.88 -27.19
CA THR A 212 13.91 12.60 -27.46
C THR A 212 13.17 12.32 -26.15
N MET A 213 13.72 11.51 -25.24
CA MET A 213 13.09 11.24 -23.94
C MET A 213 12.91 12.52 -23.12
N ALA A 214 13.92 13.42 -23.10
CA ALA A 214 13.82 14.67 -22.37
C ALA A 214 12.67 15.55 -22.88
N ASN A 215 12.45 15.62 -24.19
CA ASN A 215 11.30 16.33 -24.76
C ASN A 215 9.97 15.64 -24.39
N LYS A 216 9.91 14.32 -24.50
CA LYS A 216 8.69 13.54 -24.17
C LYS A 216 8.35 13.62 -22.68
N ILE A 217 9.32 13.71 -21.77
CA ILE A 217 9.08 13.99 -20.35
C ILE A 217 8.35 15.34 -20.20
N GLY A 218 8.81 16.38 -20.89
CA GLY A 218 8.13 17.68 -20.88
C GLY A 218 6.69 17.61 -21.39
N GLU A 219 6.43 16.83 -22.45
CA GLU A 219 5.07 16.59 -22.95
C GLU A 219 4.21 15.88 -21.90
N VAL A 220 4.72 14.83 -21.23
CA VAL A 220 4.01 14.08 -20.18
C VAL A 220 3.67 14.97 -18.98
N GLU A 221 4.65 15.70 -18.43
CA GLU A 221 4.43 16.60 -17.29
C GLU A 221 3.40 17.70 -17.61
N ALA A 222 3.40 18.20 -18.85
CA ALA A 222 2.47 19.24 -19.30
C ALA A 222 1.02 18.73 -19.44
N MET A 223 0.76 17.43 -19.41
CA MET A 223 -0.58 16.85 -19.40
C MET A 223 -1.28 16.97 -18.05
N THR A 224 -0.54 17.33 -16.98
CA THR A 224 -1.12 17.46 -15.63
C THR A 224 -2.23 18.49 -15.59
N SER A 225 -3.36 18.10 -15.01
CA SER A 225 -4.54 18.93 -14.76
C SER A 225 -5.10 18.68 -13.35
N ASP A 226 -6.13 19.39 -12.97
CA ASP A 226 -6.85 19.15 -11.70
C ASP A 226 -7.58 17.81 -11.64
N ASP A 227 -7.89 17.22 -12.80
CA ASP A 227 -8.64 15.97 -12.93
C ASP A 227 -7.71 14.75 -13.00
N CYS A 228 -6.56 14.88 -13.66
CA CYS A 228 -5.57 13.82 -13.80
C CYS A 228 -4.15 14.41 -13.76
N THR A 229 -3.34 13.92 -12.83
CA THR A 229 -1.93 14.34 -12.70
C THR A 229 -1.01 13.37 -13.41
N PHE A 230 0.14 13.85 -13.90
CA PHE A 230 1.19 13.05 -14.50
C PHE A 230 2.54 13.48 -13.94
N SER A 231 3.39 12.51 -13.63
CA SER A 231 4.75 12.76 -13.17
C SER A 231 5.71 11.68 -13.63
N VAL A 232 6.91 12.05 -14.02
CA VAL A 232 8.00 11.13 -14.39
C VAL A 232 9.00 11.05 -13.25
N GLY A 233 9.00 9.92 -12.54
CA GLY A 233 9.82 9.72 -11.34
C GLY A 233 11.16 9.05 -11.57
N ILE A 234 11.35 8.37 -12.71
CA ILE A 234 12.57 7.61 -13.03
C ILE A 234 12.98 7.86 -14.47
N ILE A 235 14.28 8.10 -14.69
CA ILE A 235 14.89 8.14 -16.03
C ILE A 235 16.27 7.46 -15.99
N ASN A 236 16.56 6.63 -17.00
CA ASN A 236 17.85 5.98 -17.19
C ASN A 236 18.21 5.97 -18.68
N GLY A 237 19.45 6.30 -19.04
CA GLY A 237 19.88 6.25 -20.44
C GLY A 237 21.34 6.57 -20.65
N GLY A 238 21.87 6.06 -21.77
CA GLY A 238 23.26 6.25 -22.17
C GLY A 238 24.27 5.41 -21.39
N HIS A 239 25.46 5.21 -22.01
CA HIS A 239 26.57 4.47 -21.40
C HIS A 239 27.90 5.24 -21.48
N TRP A 240 28.10 6.05 -22.53
CA TRP A 240 29.36 6.74 -22.81
C TRP A 240 29.11 8.18 -23.17
N VAL A 241 29.87 9.11 -22.55
CA VAL A 241 29.74 10.56 -22.78
C VAL A 241 30.07 10.96 -24.22
N ASN A 242 30.92 10.20 -24.90
CA ASN A 242 31.34 10.45 -26.28
C ASN A 242 30.52 9.67 -27.34
N CYS A 243 29.38 9.11 -26.95
CA CYS A 243 28.50 8.41 -27.87
C CYS A 243 27.08 9.03 -27.81
N VAL A 244 26.45 9.21 -28.97
CA VAL A 244 25.03 9.54 -29.07
C VAL A 244 24.25 8.36 -28.54
N SER A 245 23.38 8.55 -27.53
CA SER A 245 22.65 7.48 -26.88
C SER A 245 21.63 6.82 -27.82
N SER A 246 21.67 5.49 -27.88
CA SER A 246 20.73 4.68 -28.67
C SER A 246 19.47 4.26 -27.90
N GLU A 247 19.53 4.30 -26.57
CA GLU A 247 18.40 3.92 -25.71
C GLU A 247 18.25 4.83 -24.50
N CYS A 248 16.99 5.08 -24.12
CA CYS A 248 16.65 5.70 -22.84
C CYS A 248 15.32 5.14 -22.36
N SER A 249 15.17 4.94 -21.06
CA SER A 249 13.94 4.49 -20.41
C SER A 249 13.52 5.46 -19.32
N ALA A 250 12.20 5.57 -19.10
CA ALA A 250 11.65 6.34 -18.00
C ALA A 250 10.40 5.63 -17.45
N GLN A 251 10.01 5.99 -16.23
CA GLN A 251 8.75 5.53 -15.65
C GLN A 251 7.94 6.73 -15.19
N ALA A 252 6.66 6.71 -15.54
CA ALA A 252 5.71 7.75 -15.19
C ALA A 252 4.53 7.17 -14.40
N LEU A 253 3.87 8.06 -13.68
CA LEU A 253 2.66 7.77 -12.90
C LEU A 253 1.60 8.82 -13.21
N SER A 254 0.35 8.40 -13.31
CA SER A 254 -0.81 9.30 -13.31
C SER A 254 -1.76 8.94 -12.18
N MET A 255 -2.44 9.93 -11.62
CA MET A 255 -3.50 9.77 -10.62
C MET A 255 -4.71 10.59 -11.00
N ALA A 256 -5.91 10.01 -10.82
CA ALA A 256 -7.18 10.69 -11.08
C ALA A 256 -8.20 10.40 -9.99
N LYS A 257 -9.09 11.38 -9.73
CA LYS A 257 -10.17 11.25 -8.74
C LYS A 257 -11.32 10.39 -9.24
N ARG A 258 -11.50 10.31 -10.57
CA ARG A 258 -12.57 9.57 -11.23
C ARG A 258 -11.99 8.60 -12.24
N GLN A 259 -12.66 7.47 -12.44
CA GLN A 259 -12.20 6.44 -13.37
C GLN A 259 -12.14 6.93 -14.81
N GLU A 260 -13.14 7.75 -15.23
CA GLU A 260 -13.18 8.31 -16.58
C GLU A 260 -11.98 9.22 -16.90
N ASP A 261 -11.52 9.99 -15.91
CA ASP A 261 -10.34 10.86 -16.06
C ASP A 261 -9.05 10.05 -16.16
N LEU A 262 -8.95 8.96 -15.38
CA LEU A 262 -7.82 8.05 -15.52
C LEU A 262 -7.82 7.37 -16.90
N ASP A 263 -8.97 6.86 -17.35
CA ASP A 263 -9.08 6.16 -18.62
C ASP A 263 -8.72 7.08 -19.79
N LYS A 264 -9.17 8.34 -19.74
CA LYS A 264 -8.76 9.37 -20.69
C LYS A 264 -7.24 9.63 -20.61
N GLY A 265 -6.69 9.84 -19.41
CA GLY A 265 -5.27 10.06 -19.20
C GLY A 265 -4.41 8.89 -19.70
N VAL A 266 -4.85 7.65 -19.48
CA VAL A 266 -4.19 6.45 -20.02
C VAL A 266 -4.18 6.48 -21.56
N GLN A 267 -5.31 6.83 -22.18
CA GLN A 267 -5.38 6.91 -23.65
C GLN A 267 -4.48 8.02 -24.18
N ASP A 268 -4.47 9.19 -23.55
CA ASP A 268 -3.62 10.32 -23.93
C ASP A 268 -2.13 9.93 -23.82
N MET A 269 -1.72 9.24 -22.75
CA MET A 269 -0.36 8.71 -22.60
C MET A 269 0.02 7.72 -23.69
N LEU A 270 -0.85 6.76 -24.00
CA LEU A 270 -0.58 5.76 -25.05
C LEU A 270 -0.47 6.41 -26.44
N ASN A 271 -1.21 7.48 -26.68
CA ASN A 271 -1.19 8.22 -27.95
C ASN A 271 0.10 9.03 -28.15
N LEU A 272 0.94 9.22 -27.11
CA LEU A 272 2.26 9.86 -27.25
C LEU A 272 3.28 8.99 -28.00
N ALA A 273 3.01 7.68 -28.13
CA ALA A 273 3.89 6.76 -28.87
C ALA A 273 4.06 7.27 -30.32
N SER A 274 5.30 7.37 -30.78
CA SER A 274 5.61 7.99 -32.06
C SER A 274 6.96 7.50 -32.62
N THR A 275 7.18 7.75 -33.92
CA THR A 275 8.50 7.65 -34.53
C THR A 275 8.80 8.97 -35.22
N GLU A 276 9.71 9.74 -34.65
CA GLU A 276 10.04 11.07 -35.11
C GLU A 276 11.58 11.23 -35.28
N ASN A 277 11.98 11.81 -36.40
CA ASN A 277 13.41 12.07 -36.67
C ASN A 277 14.32 10.83 -36.56
N GLY A 278 13.78 9.62 -36.81
CA GLY A 278 14.50 8.36 -36.70
C GLY A 278 14.72 7.87 -35.26
N VAL A 279 13.95 8.37 -34.31
CA VAL A 279 13.85 7.85 -32.93
C VAL A 279 12.43 7.33 -32.73
N GLU A 280 12.32 6.09 -32.26
CA GLU A 280 11.06 5.50 -31.84
C GLU A 280 10.81 5.82 -30.34
N PHE A 281 9.61 6.28 -30.00
CA PHE A 281 9.13 6.44 -28.64
C PHE A 281 7.98 5.49 -28.37
N GLN A 282 8.19 4.62 -27.39
CA GLN A 282 7.21 3.62 -26.95
C GLN A 282 6.66 3.97 -25.59
N VAL A 283 5.34 3.80 -25.44
CA VAL A 283 4.63 3.92 -24.15
C VAL A 283 3.89 2.61 -23.92
N THR A 284 4.11 2.00 -22.77
CA THR A 284 3.36 0.83 -22.33
C THR A 284 2.75 1.06 -20.97
N ARG A 285 1.49 0.62 -20.81
CA ARG A 285 0.80 0.68 -19.52
C ARG A 285 1.37 -0.37 -18.59
N GLY A 286 1.72 0.04 -17.37
CA GLY A 286 2.11 -0.82 -16.27
C GLY A 286 0.94 -1.15 -15.35
N VAL A 287 1.24 -1.36 -14.08
CA VAL A 287 0.23 -1.66 -13.05
C VAL A 287 -0.75 -0.50 -12.90
N THR A 288 -2.03 -0.83 -12.69
CA THR A 288 -3.11 0.14 -12.52
C THR A 288 -3.95 -0.22 -11.30
N ARG A 289 -4.26 0.77 -10.47
CA ARG A 289 -5.26 0.69 -9.42
C ARG A 289 -6.51 1.43 -9.88
N PRO A 290 -7.71 0.82 -9.81
CA PRO A 290 -8.95 1.50 -10.14
C PRO A 290 -9.28 2.56 -9.07
N VAL A 291 -10.15 3.50 -9.39
CA VAL A 291 -10.69 4.40 -8.38
C VAL A 291 -11.55 3.63 -7.38
N TRP A 292 -11.41 3.96 -6.11
CA TRP A 292 -12.40 3.61 -5.10
C TRP A 292 -13.18 4.87 -4.78
N GLU A 293 -14.42 4.93 -5.32
CA GLU A 293 -15.31 6.09 -5.19
C GLU A 293 -15.68 6.31 -3.72
N PRO A 294 -15.59 7.54 -3.22
CA PRO A 294 -16.04 7.88 -1.87
C PRO A 294 -17.56 7.77 -1.74
N ASN A 295 -18.04 7.79 -0.51
CA ASN A 295 -19.46 7.85 -0.17
C ASN A 295 -20.30 6.63 -0.60
N GLN A 296 -19.67 5.47 -0.85
CA GLN A 296 -20.40 4.23 -1.01
C GLN A 296 -21.15 3.89 0.29
N VAL A 297 -22.43 3.50 0.18
CA VAL A 297 -23.32 3.32 1.34
C VAL A 297 -22.71 2.43 2.41
N GLY A 298 -22.27 1.22 2.08
CA GLY A 298 -21.69 0.30 3.06
C GLY A 298 -20.38 0.81 3.68
N THR A 299 -19.55 1.52 2.93
CA THR A 299 -18.35 2.18 3.46
C THR A 299 -18.72 3.28 4.46
N MET A 300 -19.72 4.09 4.15
CA MET A 300 -20.17 5.16 5.03
C MET A 300 -20.81 4.63 6.31
N GLU A 301 -21.56 3.55 6.24
CA GLU A 301 -22.09 2.86 7.44
C GLU A 301 -20.98 2.36 8.35
N MET A 302 -19.92 1.75 7.76
CA MET A 302 -18.74 1.34 8.53
C MET A 302 -18.01 2.54 9.13
N PHE A 303 -17.88 3.62 8.37
CA PHE A 303 -17.21 4.83 8.83
C PHE A 303 -17.99 5.52 9.97
N ASP A 304 -19.32 5.57 9.88
CA ASP A 304 -20.15 6.11 10.97
C ASP A 304 -20.02 5.26 12.24
N LEU A 305 -19.97 3.92 12.10
CA LEU A 305 -19.69 3.03 13.23
C LEU A 305 -18.28 3.28 13.81
N ALA A 306 -17.28 3.49 12.96
CA ALA A 306 -15.92 3.80 13.40
C ALA A 306 -15.85 5.16 14.16
N LYS A 307 -16.61 6.16 13.72
CA LYS A 307 -16.74 7.47 14.42
C LYS A 307 -17.36 7.29 15.82
N ASP A 308 -18.41 6.48 15.94
CA ASP A 308 -19.02 6.21 17.24
C ASP A 308 -18.05 5.51 18.19
N ILE A 309 -17.24 4.56 17.68
CA ILE A 309 -16.18 3.90 18.47
C ILE A 309 -15.10 4.93 18.87
N ALA A 310 -14.65 5.77 17.94
CA ALA A 310 -13.65 6.80 18.18
C ALA A 310 -14.11 7.80 19.26
N LYS A 311 -15.39 8.18 19.24
CA LYS A 311 -16.00 9.02 20.27
C LYS A 311 -15.98 8.36 21.65
N ASP A 312 -16.28 7.05 21.74
CA ASP A 312 -16.14 6.30 22.98
C ASP A 312 -14.68 6.33 23.47
N LEU A 313 -13.71 6.30 22.56
CA LEU A 313 -12.27 6.35 22.81
C LEU A 313 -11.74 7.79 23.00
N LYS A 314 -12.58 8.82 22.91
CA LYS A 314 -12.29 10.25 23.12
C LYS A 314 -11.32 10.86 22.10
N PHE A 315 -11.42 10.45 20.83
CA PHE A 315 -10.79 11.14 19.72
C PHE A 315 -11.77 11.32 18.55
N ASP A 316 -11.51 12.34 17.72
CA ASP A 316 -12.29 12.59 16.52
C ASP A 316 -11.74 11.76 15.37
N LEU A 317 -12.63 11.09 14.63
CA LEU A 317 -12.29 10.35 13.42
C LEU A 317 -12.90 11.05 12.20
N THR A 318 -12.08 11.71 11.42
CA THR A 318 -12.45 12.28 10.13
C THR A 318 -12.37 11.22 9.03
N GLY A 319 -13.00 11.48 7.89
CA GLY A 319 -12.91 10.60 6.72
C GLY A 319 -12.80 11.41 5.44
N ALA A 320 -11.91 10.99 4.54
CA ALA A 320 -11.81 11.59 3.21
C ALA A 320 -11.25 10.62 2.18
N SER A 321 -11.42 10.95 0.89
CA SER A 321 -10.64 10.34 -0.17
C SER A 321 -9.21 10.82 -0.13
N GLN A 322 -8.27 9.96 -0.51
CA GLN A 322 -6.85 10.27 -0.52
C GLN A 322 -6.20 9.88 -1.84
N GLY A 323 -5.22 10.67 -2.28
CA GLY A 323 -4.24 10.26 -3.29
C GLY A 323 -3.30 9.20 -2.71
N GLY A 324 -2.57 8.52 -3.58
CA GLY A 324 -1.83 7.33 -3.20
C GLY A 324 -2.71 6.07 -3.21
N GLY A 325 -2.12 4.93 -3.55
CA GLY A 325 -2.84 3.67 -3.65
C GLY A 325 -2.78 2.87 -2.37
N SER A 326 -3.68 1.90 -2.25
CA SER A 326 -3.59 0.76 -1.35
C SER A 326 -4.35 -0.41 -1.95
N ASP A 327 -4.28 -1.55 -1.30
CA ASP A 327 -5.12 -2.69 -1.69
C ASP A 327 -6.62 -2.42 -1.49
N GLY A 328 -6.98 -1.39 -0.70
CA GLY A 328 -8.33 -0.85 -0.58
C GLY A 328 -8.93 -0.33 -1.88
N ASN A 329 -8.10 0.11 -2.84
CA ASN A 329 -8.58 0.45 -4.19
C ASN A 329 -9.35 -0.70 -4.84
N PHE A 330 -8.79 -1.92 -4.76
CA PHE A 330 -9.39 -3.09 -5.42
C PHE A 330 -10.70 -3.50 -4.76
N THR A 331 -10.72 -3.51 -3.43
CA THR A 331 -11.89 -3.96 -2.66
C THR A 331 -13.03 -2.95 -2.72
N GLY A 332 -12.71 -1.66 -2.60
CA GLY A 332 -13.68 -0.57 -2.73
C GLY A 332 -14.23 -0.41 -4.16
N PHE A 333 -13.39 -0.58 -5.19
CA PHE A 333 -13.85 -0.60 -6.59
C PHE A 333 -14.88 -1.71 -6.87
N LEU A 334 -14.74 -2.86 -6.21
CA LEU A 334 -15.72 -3.95 -6.31
C LEU A 334 -17.04 -3.66 -5.59
N GLY A 335 -17.17 -2.51 -4.92
CA GLY A 335 -18.36 -2.14 -4.14
C GLY A 335 -18.46 -2.89 -2.81
N ILE A 336 -17.39 -3.56 -2.36
CA ILE A 336 -17.35 -4.22 -1.05
C ILE A 336 -17.10 -3.13 0.00
N PRO A 337 -17.93 -3.05 1.06
CA PRO A 337 -17.71 -2.09 2.14
C PRO A 337 -16.29 -2.19 2.69
N THR A 338 -15.50 -1.15 2.45
CA THR A 338 -14.07 -1.07 2.78
C THR A 338 -13.82 0.15 3.64
N LEU A 339 -13.01 0.03 4.68
CA LEU A 339 -12.51 1.15 5.46
C LEU A 339 -10.99 1.04 5.59
N ASP A 340 -10.29 2.08 5.20
CA ASP A 340 -8.84 2.12 5.09
C ASP A 340 -8.28 3.24 5.98
N GLY A 341 -6.94 3.32 6.12
CA GLY A 341 -6.33 4.26 7.05
C GLY A 341 -6.60 3.95 8.52
N LEU A 342 -6.79 2.67 8.84
CA LEU A 342 -7.09 2.22 10.21
C LEU A 342 -5.83 2.01 11.05
N GLY A 343 -4.66 2.07 10.43
CA GLY A 343 -3.38 1.85 11.08
C GLY A 343 -2.87 3.04 11.87
N VAL A 344 -1.61 2.95 12.23
CA VAL A 344 -0.97 3.86 13.18
C VAL A 344 -0.75 5.26 12.59
N LYS A 345 -0.71 6.26 13.47
CA LYS A 345 -0.42 7.64 13.12
C LYS A 345 1.08 7.88 13.19
N GLY A 346 1.61 8.58 12.20
CA GLY A 346 3.02 8.91 12.10
C GLY A 346 3.30 9.85 10.95
N ALA A 347 4.55 9.89 10.53
CA ALA A 347 5.00 10.65 9.36
C ALA A 347 6.29 10.05 8.78
N GLY A 348 6.74 10.61 7.65
CA GLY A 348 8.00 10.23 7.03
C GLY A 348 7.94 8.99 6.17
N LEU A 349 6.75 8.59 5.69
CA LEU A 349 6.57 7.46 4.77
C LEU A 349 7.61 7.49 3.64
N HIS A 350 8.19 6.31 3.34
CA HIS A 350 9.18 6.13 2.28
C HIS A 350 10.49 6.95 2.45
N THR A 351 10.79 7.41 3.68
CA THR A 351 12.02 8.15 3.99
C THR A 351 12.76 7.58 5.20
N LEU A 352 13.99 8.03 5.42
CA LEU A 352 14.78 7.67 6.61
C LEU A 352 14.32 8.42 7.89
N ASN A 353 13.16 9.07 7.85
CA ASN A 353 12.52 9.71 9.00
C ASN A 353 11.18 9.06 9.36
N GLU A 354 10.92 7.87 8.84
CA GLU A 354 9.67 7.17 9.10
C GLU A 354 9.51 6.85 10.59
N HIS A 355 8.37 7.24 11.14
CA HIS A 355 8.08 7.08 12.57
C HIS A 355 6.58 7.07 12.86
N ILE A 356 6.23 6.63 14.05
CA ILE A 356 4.86 6.64 14.56
C ILE A 356 4.75 7.43 15.87
N GLU A 357 3.57 8.00 16.13
CA GLU A 357 3.14 8.45 17.45
C GLU A 357 2.78 7.20 18.27
N ILE A 358 3.52 6.93 19.34
CA ILE A 358 3.41 5.68 20.14
C ILE A 358 2.00 5.48 20.70
N LYS A 359 1.33 6.57 21.13
CA LYS A 359 -0.04 6.52 21.64
C LYS A 359 -1.04 5.93 20.63
N SER A 360 -0.77 6.11 19.33
CA SER A 360 -1.65 5.60 18.26
C SER A 360 -1.75 4.09 18.24
N LEU A 361 -0.76 3.36 18.76
CA LEU A 361 -0.81 1.89 18.86
C LEU A 361 -2.05 1.43 19.65
N VAL A 362 -2.26 2.00 20.85
CA VAL A 362 -3.41 1.66 21.69
C VAL A 362 -4.72 2.19 21.11
N GLU A 363 -4.72 3.41 20.59
CA GLU A 363 -5.90 4.03 19.98
C GLU A 363 -6.40 3.18 18.81
N ARG A 364 -5.51 2.74 17.90
CA ARG A 364 -5.85 1.96 16.71
C ARG A 364 -6.20 0.51 17.06
N ALA A 365 -5.48 -0.13 17.98
CA ALA A 365 -5.85 -1.46 18.47
C ALA A 365 -7.26 -1.49 19.05
N ARG A 366 -7.66 -0.48 19.83
CA ARG A 366 -9.01 -0.35 20.38
C ARG A 366 -10.06 -0.05 19.30
N LEU A 367 -9.76 0.84 18.34
CA LEU A 367 -10.65 1.16 17.22
C LEU A 367 -10.96 -0.10 16.40
N ILE A 368 -9.91 -0.84 16.01
CA ILE A 368 -10.04 -2.10 15.25
C ILE A 368 -10.82 -3.13 16.08
N SER A 369 -10.49 -3.32 17.38
CA SER A 369 -11.26 -4.22 18.26
C SER A 369 -12.74 -3.84 18.28
N GLY A 370 -13.07 -2.55 18.33
CA GLY A 370 -14.43 -2.06 18.30
C GLY A 370 -15.15 -2.38 16.99
N LEU A 371 -14.49 -2.20 15.85
CA LEU A 371 -15.03 -2.58 14.54
C LEU A 371 -15.28 -4.09 14.47
N LEU A 372 -14.31 -4.91 14.87
CA LEU A 372 -14.45 -6.37 14.87
C LEU A 372 -15.60 -6.86 15.73
N MET A 373 -15.95 -6.15 16.80
CA MET A 373 -17.03 -6.50 17.73
C MET A 373 -18.41 -5.93 17.39
N ARG A 374 -18.48 -4.89 16.56
CA ARG A 374 -19.74 -4.19 16.26
C ARG A 374 -20.22 -4.38 14.81
N LEU A 375 -19.36 -4.81 13.90
CA LEU A 375 -19.76 -5.18 12.54
C LEU A 375 -20.54 -6.51 12.58
N THR A 376 -21.73 -6.53 11.94
CA THR A 376 -22.68 -7.66 11.96
C THR A 376 -23.19 -8.02 10.57
#